data_f84800049ac480ce52deab6871e4688d
#
_entry.id   f84800049ac480ce52deab6871e4688d
#
_cell.length_a   1.000
_cell.length_b   1.000
_cell.length_c   1.000
_cell.angle_alpha   90.00
_cell.angle_beta   90.00
_cell.angle_gamma   90.00
#
_symmetry.space_group_name_H-M   'P 1'
#
loop_
_entity.id
_entity.type
_entity.pdbx_description
1 polymer ?
#
loop_
_entity_poly.entity_id
_entity_poly.type
_entity_poly.pdbx_seq_one_letter_code
_entity_poly.pdbx_strand_id
1 'polypeptide(L)'
;MVVCNGHHWEPKYPNYPGKFSGSFLHSHQYKKAAPFADKKVLVIGGGNSACDVAVESSRVSSKTALSWRRGYRIIPKFLMGKPTDVFATKMSFMPIFLRNLVAGLIANINNGSNKIYGLPKPDQKFGATHPTINSELLYKIRHGKIKPKVEIDRFDGKKVFFKDNTNEEFDVIIACTGFALAHPFFDESFLNYREGPVPLYLKMFHPKYDNLFFIGMFQPLGCILPGAEQQSKLLSLALKKIWKRPSNIESLCEREVSHPHMKQINTNRHRITVDFHRFMKDLKSQIKKAV
;
A
#
# COMPACT_ATOMS: atom_id res chain seq x y z
N MET A 1 -9.34 17.09 -19.25
CA MET A 1 -9.43 15.62 -18.96
C MET A 1 -9.35 15.40 -17.46
N VAL A 2 -10.10 14.43 -16.91
CA VAL A 2 -10.05 14.04 -15.49
C VAL A 2 -9.67 12.57 -15.40
N VAL A 3 -8.57 12.25 -14.73
CA VAL A 3 -8.04 10.90 -14.56
C VAL A 3 -8.42 10.39 -13.18
N CYS A 4 -9.24 9.33 -13.14
CA CYS A 4 -9.80 8.74 -11.91
C CYS A 4 -9.57 7.22 -11.81
N ASN A 5 -8.60 6.68 -12.56
CA ASN A 5 -8.34 5.23 -12.64
C ASN A 5 -7.64 4.65 -11.40
N GLY A 6 -7.28 5.50 -10.43
CA GLY A 6 -6.53 5.08 -9.24
C GLY A 6 -5.06 4.75 -9.54
N HIS A 7 -4.41 4.06 -8.59
CA HIS A 7 -2.97 3.77 -8.64
C HIS A 7 -2.63 2.30 -8.36
N HIS A 8 -3.61 1.40 -8.36
CA HIS A 8 -3.43 -0.04 -8.16
C HIS A 8 -3.92 -0.82 -9.40
N TRP A 9 -3.40 -0.46 -10.57
CA TRP A 9 -3.80 -1.07 -11.83
C TRP A 9 -2.72 -1.97 -12.42
N GLU A 10 -1.48 -1.51 -12.51
CA GLU A 10 -0.41 -2.25 -13.13
C GLU A 10 0.33 -3.13 -12.12
N PRO A 11 0.24 -4.47 -12.23
CA PRO A 11 0.91 -5.39 -11.33
C PRO A 11 2.43 -5.28 -11.40
N LYS A 12 3.08 -5.23 -10.23
CA LYS A 12 4.54 -5.31 -10.14
C LYS A 12 4.97 -6.72 -9.77
N TYR A 13 5.50 -7.45 -10.73
CA TYR A 13 6.02 -8.79 -10.51
C TYR A 13 7.41 -8.78 -9.88
N PRO A 14 7.73 -9.71 -8.97
CA PRO A 14 9.09 -9.87 -8.47
C PRO A 14 9.95 -10.56 -9.55
N ASN A 15 11.23 -10.20 -9.57
CA ASN A 15 12.21 -10.82 -10.45
C ASN A 15 13.16 -11.69 -9.63
N TYR A 16 12.92 -13.02 -9.60
CA TYR A 16 13.81 -13.99 -8.99
C TYR A 16 14.46 -14.84 -10.06
N PRO A 17 15.73 -15.28 -9.89
CA PRO A 17 16.41 -16.19 -10.82
C PRO A 17 15.66 -17.49 -11.01
N GLY A 18 15.80 -18.09 -12.19
CA GLY A 18 15.18 -19.36 -12.53
C GLY A 18 13.74 -19.26 -13.05
N LYS A 19 13.10 -20.38 -13.27
CA LYS A 19 11.73 -20.45 -13.81
C LYS A 19 10.85 -21.32 -12.93
N PHE A 20 9.72 -20.75 -12.52
CA PHE A 20 8.68 -21.51 -11.81
C PHE A 20 7.75 -22.17 -12.84
N SER A 21 7.57 -23.49 -12.74
CA SER A 21 6.75 -24.28 -13.67
C SER A 21 5.29 -24.46 -13.24
N GLY A 22 4.94 -24.05 -11.99
CA GLY A 22 3.57 -24.06 -11.51
C GLY A 22 2.78 -22.82 -11.96
N SER A 23 1.61 -22.62 -11.38
CA SER A 23 0.78 -21.44 -11.64
C SER A 23 1.36 -20.22 -10.92
N PHE A 24 1.70 -19.16 -11.65
CA PHE A 24 2.21 -17.90 -11.10
C PHE A 24 1.26 -16.76 -11.45
N LEU A 25 0.64 -16.14 -10.43
CA LEU A 25 -0.30 -15.04 -10.60
C LEU A 25 0.00 -13.87 -9.67
N HIS A 26 -0.42 -12.68 -10.05
CA HIS A 26 -0.39 -11.51 -9.16
C HIS A 26 -1.70 -11.38 -8.36
N SER A 27 -1.66 -10.78 -7.18
CA SER A 27 -2.85 -10.52 -6.35
C SER A 27 -3.96 -9.75 -7.07
N HIS A 28 -3.63 -9.01 -8.13
CA HIS A 28 -4.61 -8.36 -9.01
C HIS A 28 -5.55 -9.37 -9.69
N GLN A 29 -5.05 -10.55 -10.02
CA GLN A 29 -5.79 -11.65 -10.67
C GLN A 29 -6.52 -12.55 -9.64
N TYR A 30 -6.14 -12.45 -8.36
CA TYR A 30 -6.78 -13.21 -7.29
C TYR A 30 -8.18 -12.67 -7.01
N LYS A 31 -9.21 -13.51 -7.15
CA LYS A 31 -10.61 -13.12 -6.91
C LYS A 31 -11.25 -13.92 -5.77
N LYS A 32 -10.87 -15.19 -5.61
CA LYS A 32 -11.40 -16.10 -4.58
C LYS A 32 -10.42 -17.24 -4.31
N ALA A 33 -10.51 -17.85 -3.14
CA ALA A 33 -9.62 -18.93 -2.74
C ALA A 33 -9.97 -20.30 -3.37
N ALA A 34 -11.21 -20.53 -3.76
CA ALA A 34 -11.70 -21.84 -4.25
C ALA A 34 -10.82 -22.52 -5.32
N PRO A 35 -10.22 -21.84 -6.33
CA PRO A 35 -9.35 -22.46 -7.33
C PRO A 35 -8.06 -23.07 -6.74
N PHE A 36 -7.73 -22.75 -5.50
CA PHE A 36 -6.52 -23.20 -4.82
C PHE A 36 -6.78 -24.29 -3.76
N ALA A 37 -7.99 -24.87 -3.77
CA ALA A 37 -8.32 -26.02 -2.93
C ALA A 37 -7.30 -27.15 -3.16
N ASP A 38 -6.86 -27.76 -2.06
CA ASP A 38 -5.91 -28.88 -2.00
C ASP A 38 -4.53 -28.63 -2.64
N LYS A 39 -4.23 -27.38 -3.05
CA LYS A 39 -2.93 -27.02 -3.63
C LYS A 39 -1.95 -26.53 -2.55
N LYS A 40 -0.66 -26.66 -2.85
CA LYS A 40 0.41 -26.03 -2.08
C LYS A 40 0.61 -24.60 -2.60
N VAL A 41 0.27 -23.61 -1.80
CA VAL A 41 0.25 -22.19 -2.18
C VAL A 41 1.38 -21.44 -1.47
N LEU A 42 2.17 -20.68 -2.23
CA LEU A 42 3.13 -19.70 -1.71
C LEU A 42 2.63 -18.29 -2.02
N VAL A 43 2.44 -17.48 -0.98
CA VAL A 43 2.15 -16.05 -1.12
C VAL A 43 3.43 -15.24 -0.92
N ILE A 44 3.73 -14.33 -1.83
CA ILE A 44 4.91 -13.46 -1.77
C ILE A 44 4.50 -12.04 -1.40
N GLY A 45 5.04 -11.51 -0.31
CA GLY A 45 4.80 -10.13 0.13
C GLY A 45 4.37 -10.03 1.58
N GLY A 46 4.41 -8.83 2.13
CA GLY A 46 4.08 -8.56 3.55
C GLY A 46 3.10 -7.41 3.74
N GLY A 47 2.48 -6.90 2.67
CA GLY A 47 1.42 -5.89 2.73
C GLY A 47 0.05 -6.49 2.99
N ASN A 48 -0.98 -5.62 3.05
CA ASN A 48 -2.37 -6.03 3.33
C ASN A 48 -2.85 -7.17 2.42
N SER A 49 -2.65 -7.02 1.10
CA SER A 49 -3.06 -8.05 0.13
C SER A 49 -2.40 -9.40 0.40
N ALA A 50 -1.10 -9.42 0.74
CA ALA A 50 -0.40 -10.67 1.04
C ALA A 50 -0.98 -11.37 2.27
N CYS A 51 -1.28 -10.60 3.32
CA CYS A 51 -1.87 -11.13 4.55
C CYS A 51 -3.29 -11.67 4.32
N ASP A 52 -4.14 -10.91 3.61
CA ASP A 52 -5.51 -11.33 3.32
C ASP A 52 -5.53 -12.56 2.39
N VAL A 53 -4.74 -12.57 1.31
CA VAL A 53 -4.62 -13.71 0.40
C VAL A 53 -4.08 -14.96 1.10
N ALA A 54 -3.06 -14.83 1.97
CA ALA A 54 -2.53 -15.96 2.73
C ALA A 54 -3.58 -16.53 3.71
N VAL A 55 -4.30 -15.65 4.42
CA VAL A 55 -5.38 -16.06 5.32
C VAL A 55 -6.48 -16.80 4.57
N GLU A 56 -6.99 -16.24 3.47
CA GLU A 56 -8.04 -16.88 2.69
C GLU A 56 -7.58 -18.20 2.06
N SER A 57 -6.40 -18.22 1.43
CA SER A 57 -5.84 -19.43 0.84
C SER A 57 -5.67 -20.55 1.87
N SER A 58 -5.27 -20.19 3.12
CA SER A 58 -5.08 -21.17 4.19
C SER A 58 -6.36 -21.88 4.66
N ARG A 59 -7.52 -21.45 4.20
CA ARG A 59 -8.81 -22.08 4.53
C ARG A 59 -9.14 -23.25 3.62
N VAL A 60 -8.56 -23.30 2.41
CA VAL A 60 -8.90 -24.27 1.37
C VAL A 60 -7.70 -25.04 0.84
N SER A 61 -6.50 -24.49 0.90
CA SER A 61 -5.29 -25.14 0.37
C SER A 61 -4.80 -26.26 1.29
N SER A 62 -4.13 -27.26 0.75
CA SER A 62 -3.45 -28.29 1.54
C SER A 62 -2.29 -27.73 2.36
N LYS A 63 -1.67 -26.65 1.85
CA LYS A 63 -0.58 -25.93 2.50
C LYS A 63 -0.51 -24.49 2.04
N THR A 64 -0.38 -23.56 2.98
CA THR A 64 -0.09 -22.16 2.67
C THR A 64 1.22 -21.74 3.30
N ALA A 65 2.12 -21.14 2.50
CA ALA A 65 3.32 -20.48 2.98
C ALA A 65 3.29 -18.99 2.62
N LEU A 66 3.95 -18.17 3.44
CA LEU A 66 4.03 -16.73 3.26
C LEU A 66 5.49 -16.27 3.33
N SER A 67 6.04 -15.79 2.20
CA SER A 67 7.42 -15.31 2.12
C SER A 67 7.53 -13.82 2.30
N TRP A 68 8.32 -13.39 3.29
CA TRP A 68 8.60 -11.98 3.59
C TRP A 68 10.08 -11.68 3.38
N ARG A 69 10.35 -10.66 2.56
CA ARG A 69 11.70 -10.14 2.34
C ARG A 69 12.20 -9.31 3.52
N ARG A 70 11.31 -8.59 4.19
CA ARG A 70 11.60 -7.71 5.35
C ARG A 70 10.48 -7.78 6.36
N GLY A 71 10.72 -7.29 7.58
CA GLY A 71 9.72 -7.24 8.62
C GLY A 71 8.69 -6.13 8.41
N TYR A 72 7.44 -6.44 8.68
CA TYR A 72 6.32 -5.50 8.66
C TYR A 72 5.70 -5.40 10.05
N ARG A 73 5.12 -4.24 10.35
CA ARG A 73 4.31 -4.07 11.57
C ARG A 73 2.87 -4.40 11.24
N ILE A 74 2.33 -5.36 11.96
CA ILE A 74 0.93 -5.76 11.82
C ILE A 74 0.11 -5.02 12.87
N ILE A 75 -1.03 -4.49 12.45
CA ILE A 75 -2.02 -3.84 13.30
C ILE A 75 -3.34 -4.58 13.12
N PRO A 76 -4.09 -4.88 14.18
CA PRO A 76 -5.39 -5.49 14.07
C PRO A 76 -6.39 -4.54 13.39
N LYS A 77 -7.39 -5.09 12.69
CA LYS A 77 -8.49 -4.31 12.07
C LYS A 77 -9.34 -3.58 13.12
N PHE A 78 -9.46 -4.17 14.31
CA PHE A 78 -10.22 -3.60 15.43
C PHE A 78 -9.37 -3.51 16.68
N LEU A 79 -9.47 -2.39 17.38
CA LEU A 79 -8.90 -2.13 18.69
C LEU A 79 -10.03 -1.81 19.67
N MET A 80 -10.13 -2.59 20.77
CA MET A 80 -11.19 -2.40 21.77
C MET A 80 -12.60 -2.31 21.17
N GLY A 81 -12.91 -3.19 20.19
CA GLY A 81 -14.20 -3.24 19.50
C GLY A 81 -14.45 -2.11 18.47
N LYS A 82 -13.50 -1.22 18.24
CA LYS A 82 -13.61 -0.13 17.25
C LYS A 82 -12.63 -0.32 16.10
N PRO A 83 -12.99 0.06 14.87
CA PRO A 83 -12.05 0.06 13.74
C PRO A 83 -10.80 0.89 14.05
N THR A 84 -9.64 0.40 13.67
CA THR A 84 -8.34 1.02 14.00
C THR A 84 -8.18 2.40 13.37
N ASP A 85 -8.78 2.68 12.21
CA ASP A 85 -8.80 4.00 11.56
C ASP A 85 -9.61 5.02 12.35
N VAL A 86 -10.74 4.62 12.96
CA VAL A 86 -11.53 5.46 13.87
C VAL A 86 -10.71 5.81 15.11
N PHE A 87 -9.97 4.84 15.66
CA PHE A 87 -9.08 5.08 16.79
C PHE A 87 -7.95 6.05 16.40
N ALA A 88 -7.32 5.86 15.23
CA ALA A 88 -6.29 6.75 14.71
C ALA A 88 -6.82 8.18 14.48
N THR A 89 -8.06 8.33 14.01
CA THR A 89 -8.72 9.62 13.84
C THR A 89 -8.91 10.35 15.16
N LYS A 90 -9.31 9.65 16.21
CA LYS A 90 -9.44 10.25 17.57
C LYS A 90 -8.12 10.75 18.13
N MET A 91 -6.99 10.22 17.68
CA MET A 91 -5.65 10.64 18.07
C MET A 91 -5.08 11.75 17.15
N SER A 92 -5.87 12.27 16.21
CA SER A 92 -5.41 13.25 15.21
C SER A 92 -4.96 14.59 15.78
N PHE A 93 -5.41 14.94 17.00
CA PHE A 93 -4.97 16.14 17.72
C PHE A 93 -3.52 16.05 18.23
N MET A 94 -2.96 14.84 18.33
CA MET A 94 -1.59 14.63 18.80
C MET A 94 -0.58 14.82 17.66
N PRO A 95 0.63 15.32 17.97
CA PRO A 95 1.74 15.34 17.01
C PRO A 95 2.02 13.95 16.43
N ILE A 96 2.39 13.89 15.15
CA ILE A 96 2.55 12.63 14.41
C ILE A 96 3.56 11.67 15.07
N PHE A 97 4.64 12.20 15.67
CA PHE A 97 5.64 11.37 16.34
C PHE A 97 5.05 10.64 17.56
N LEU A 98 4.18 11.33 18.33
CA LEU A 98 3.54 10.77 19.52
C LEU A 98 2.47 9.75 19.13
N ARG A 99 1.69 10.04 18.07
CA ARG A 99 0.75 9.05 17.49
C ARG A 99 1.48 7.77 17.08
N ASN A 100 2.61 7.91 16.40
CA ASN A 100 3.41 6.77 15.96
C ASN A 100 4.00 5.98 17.13
N LEU A 101 4.41 6.65 18.20
CA LEU A 101 4.90 6.00 19.43
C LEU A 101 3.78 5.18 20.09
N VAL A 102 2.62 5.79 20.33
CA VAL A 102 1.46 5.14 20.95
C VAL A 102 0.97 3.96 20.10
N ALA A 103 0.83 4.15 18.78
CA ALA A 103 0.44 3.08 17.88
C ALA A 103 1.45 1.93 17.85
N GLY A 104 2.75 2.25 17.93
CA GLY A 104 3.82 1.24 18.04
C GLY A 104 3.75 0.44 19.35
N LEU A 105 3.48 1.10 20.47
CA LEU A 105 3.28 0.45 21.78
C LEU A 105 2.06 -0.46 21.75
N ILE A 106 0.92 0.01 21.28
CA ILE A 106 -0.31 -0.77 21.16
C ILE A 106 -0.08 -2.01 20.29
N ALA A 107 0.58 -1.84 19.12
CA ALA A 107 0.90 -2.97 18.24
C ALA A 107 1.79 -4.01 18.94
N ASN A 108 2.81 -3.58 19.70
CA ASN A 108 3.71 -4.46 20.41
C ASN A 108 3.01 -5.19 21.59
N ILE A 109 2.16 -4.49 22.33
CA ILE A 109 1.39 -5.10 23.43
C ILE A 109 0.41 -6.14 22.87
N ASN A 110 -0.30 -5.81 21.79
CA ASN A 110 -1.31 -6.69 21.22
C ASN A 110 -0.71 -7.93 20.53
N ASN A 111 0.37 -7.77 19.79
CA ASN A 111 0.92 -8.82 18.91
C ASN A 111 2.20 -9.47 19.46
N GLY A 112 2.91 -8.83 20.37
CA GLY A 112 4.25 -9.24 20.76
C GLY A 112 5.28 -9.02 19.64
N SER A 113 6.41 -9.72 19.74
CA SER A 113 7.48 -9.64 18.74
C SER A 113 7.17 -10.53 17.54
N ASN A 114 7.48 -10.05 16.31
CA ASN A 114 7.39 -10.85 15.10
C ASN A 114 8.19 -12.16 15.17
N LYS A 115 9.28 -12.19 15.97
CA LYS A 115 10.14 -13.36 16.15
C LYS A 115 9.36 -14.58 16.65
N ILE A 116 8.38 -14.39 17.54
CA ILE A 116 7.58 -15.50 18.08
C ILE A 116 6.67 -16.17 17.04
N TYR A 117 6.48 -15.53 15.89
CA TYR A 117 5.74 -16.03 14.74
C TYR A 117 6.65 -16.53 13.62
N GLY A 118 7.98 -16.54 13.80
CA GLY A 118 8.92 -16.86 12.74
C GLY A 118 8.99 -15.80 11.61
N LEU A 119 8.50 -14.60 11.88
CA LEU A 119 8.51 -13.48 10.92
C LEU A 119 9.72 -12.56 11.16
N PRO A 120 10.28 -11.94 10.10
CA PRO A 120 11.38 -10.99 10.25
C PRO A 120 11.01 -9.83 11.18
N LYS A 121 11.97 -9.37 11.98
CA LYS A 121 11.82 -8.17 12.82
C LYS A 121 11.57 -6.95 11.92
N PRO A 122 10.60 -6.07 12.25
CA PRO A 122 10.45 -4.81 11.54
C PRO A 122 11.72 -3.98 11.58
N ASP A 123 12.24 -3.61 10.42
CA ASP A 123 13.47 -2.85 10.23
C ASP A 123 13.25 -1.33 10.28
N GLN A 124 12.00 -0.89 10.19
CA GLN A 124 11.62 0.52 10.13
C GLN A 124 10.86 0.98 11.37
N LYS A 125 11.03 2.27 11.71
CA LYS A 125 10.21 2.92 12.75
C LYS A 125 8.73 2.91 12.36
N PHE A 126 7.84 2.92 13.36
CA PHE A 126 6.40 3.06 13.12
C PHE A 126 6.11 4.36 12.35
N GLY A 127 5.29 4.30 11.30
CA GLY A 127 4.99 5.45 10.44
C GLY A 127 5.96 5.70 9.29
N ALA A 128 7.16 5.08 9.29
CA ALA A 128 8.09 5.18 8.16
C ALA A 128 7.64 4.36 6.93
N THR A 129 6.73 3.42 7.12
CA THR A 129 6.10 2.62 6.07
C THR A 129 4.61 2.48 6.36
N HIS A 130 3.84 2.16 5.35
CA HIS A 130 2.43 1.79 5.54
C HIS A 130 2.32 0.58 6.45
N PRO A 131 1.55 0.63 7.55
CA PRO A 131 1.33 -0.54 8.40
C PRO A 131 0.53 -1.60 7.65
N THR A 132 0.73 -2.86 8.02
CA THR A 132 -0.08 -3.96 7.54
C THR A 132 -1.24 -4.17 8.51
N ILE A 133 -2.47 -4.05 8.01
CA ILE A 133 -3.68 -4.19 8.84
C ILE A 133 -4.27 -5.57 8.60
N ASN A 134 -4.16 -6.46 9.60
CA ASN A 134 -4.73 -7.80 9.53
C ASN A 134 -4.91 -8.38 10.94
N SER A 135 -6.06 -8.98 11.24
CA SER A 135 -6.38 -9.56 12.55
C SER A 135 -6.16 -11.07 12.63
N GLU A 136 -6.13 -11.77 11.49
CA GLU A 136 -6.11 -13.23 11.46
C GLU A 136 -4.74 -13.84 11.16
N LEU A 137 -3.85 -13.11 10.47
CA LEU A 137 -2.58 -13.67 10.00
C LEU A 137 -1.77 -14.30 11.14
N LEU A 138 -1.53 -13.55 12.21
CA LEU A 138 -0.74 -14.03 13.34
C LEU A 138 -1.38 -15.24 14.03
N TYR A 139 -2.70 -15.24 14.14
CA TYR A 139 -3.47 -16.38 14.63
C TYR A 139 -3.27 -17.62 13.74
N LYS A 140 -3.41 -17.47 12.41
CA LYS A 140 -3.22 -18.57 11.46
C LYS A 140 -1.79 -19.12 11.47
N ILE A 141 -0.79 -18.26 11.63
CA ILE A 141 0.61 -18.68 11.78
C ILE A 141 0.78 -19.50 13.07
N ARG A 142 0.27 -19.03 14.20
CA ARG A 142 0.36 -19.75 15.50
C ARG A 142 -0.30 -21.12 15.48
N HIS A 143 -1.37 -21.26 14.74
CA HIS A 143 -2.07 -22.54 14.55
C HIS A 143 -1.50 -23.39 13.42
N GLY A 144 -0.34 -23.02 12.84
CA GLY A 144 0.34 -23.81 11.81
C GLY A 144 -0.37 -23.84 10.45
N LYS A 145 -1.43 -23.03 10.25
CA LYS A 145 -2.18 -22.95 8.98
C LYS A 145 -1.44 -22.16 7.90
N ILE A 146 -0.56 -21.25 8.31
CA ILE A 146 0.32 -20.48 7.42
C ILE A 146 1.74 -20.65 7.90
N LYS A 147 2.64 -21.11 7.03
CA LYS A 147 4.06 -21.28 7.32
C LYS A 147 4.86 -20.07 6.87
N PRO A 148 5.46 -19.30 7.78
CA PRO A 148 6.36 -18.21 7.40
C PRO A 148 7.60 -18.74 6.69
N LYS A 149 8.04 -18.02 5.68
CA LYS A 149 9.27 -18.24 4.91
C LYS A 149 10.05 -16.93 4.79
N VAL A 150 11.35 -17.04 4.75
CA VAL A 150 12.23 -15.91 4.42
C VAL A 150 12.15 -15.55 2.94
N GLU A 151 12.93 -14.58 2.51
CA GLU A 151 13.00 -14.17 1.11
C GLU A 151 13.38 -15.34 0.18
N ILE A 152 12.75 -15.37 -0.99
CA ILE A 152 13.07 -16.32 -2.06
C ILE A 152 14.44 -15.98 -2.62
N ASP A 153 15.23 -17.02 -2.89
CA ASP A 153 16.49 -16.95 -3.60
C ASP A 153 16.30 -17.19 -5.12
N ARG A 154 15.74 -18.36 -5.48
CA ARG A 154 15.51 -18.71 -6.88
C ARG A 154 14.39 -19.76 -7.04
N PHE A 155 14.00 -19.97 -8.27
CA PHE A 155 13.05 -21.00 -8.69
C PHE A 155 13.78 -22.12 -9.48
N ASP A 156 13.28 -23.36 -9.35
CA ASP A 156 13.68 -24.49 -10.17
C ASP A 156 12.49 -25.43 -10.32
N GLY A 157 11.81 -25.39 -11.46
CA GLY A 157 10.56 -26.09 -11.66
C GLY A 157 9.49 -25.66 -10.64
N LYS A 158 8.90 -26.62 -9.93
CA LYS A 158 7.96 -26.33 -8.82
C LYS A 158 8.67 -26.02 -7.50
N LYS A 159 9.99 -26.24 -7.42
CA LYS A 159 10.78 -26.03 -6.21
C LYS A 159 11.16 -24.57 -6.04
N VAL A 160 10.92 -24.03 -4.86
CA VAL A 160 11.29 -22.67 -4.46
C VAL A 160 12.40 -22.76 -3.42
N PHE A 161 13.52 -22.11 -3.68
CA PHE A 161 14.66 -22.01 -2.77
C PHE A 161 14.59 -20.68 -2.03
N PHE A 162 14.90 -20.73 -0.74
CA PHE A 162 14.86 -19.57 0.14
C PHE A 162 16.27 -19.20 0.60
N LYS A 163 16.50 -17.94 1.00
CA LYS A 163 17.80 -17.43 1.44
C LYS A 163 18.35 -18.07 2.73
N ASP A 164 17.55 -18.85 3.44
CA ASP A 164 17.98 -19.66 4.58
C ASP A 164 18.45 -21.07 4.18
N ASN A 165 18.72 -21.30 2.90
CA ASN A 165 19.08 -22.57 2.29
C ASN A 165 18.00 -23.66 2.38
N THR A 166 16.79 -23.35 2.81
CA THR A 166 15.67 -24.26 2.73
C THR A 166 15.03 -24.22 1.34
N ASN A 167 14.34 -25.29 0.97
CA ASN A 167 13.54 -25.33 -0.24
C ASN A 167 12.24 -26.08 -0.02
N GLU A 168 11.27 -25.82 -0.88
CA GLU A 168 9.96 -26.47 -0.81
C GLU A 168 9.24 -26.38 -2.17
N GLU A 169 8.40 -27.40 -2.46
CA GLU A 169 7.60 -27.43 -3.68
C GLU A 169 6.24 -26.79 -3.48
N PHE A 170 5.84 -26.00 -4.49
CA PHE A 170 4.54 -25.34 -4.55
C PHE A 170 3.86 -25.59 -5.89
N ASP A 171 2.53 -25.62 -5.90
CA ASP A 171 1.73 -25.72 -7.11
C ASP A 171 1.37 -24.33 -7.64
N VAL A 172 1.25 -23.35 -6.73
CA VAL A 172 0.82 -21.99 -7.03
C VAL A 172 1.66 -20.98 -6.26
N ILE A 173 2.08 -19.93 -6.96
CA ILE A 173 2.66 -18.73 -6.37
C ILE A 173 1.71 -17.55 -6.62
N ILE A 174 1.38 -16.79 -5.54
CA ILE A 174 0.59 -15.57 -5.61
C ILE A 174 1.47 -14.39 -5.19
N ALA A 175 1.86 -13.57 -6.17
CA ALA A 175 2.68 -12.39 -5.93
C ALA A 175 1.81 -11.22 -5.45
N CYS A 176 1.98 -10.82 -4.19
CA CYS A 176 1.35 -9.65 -3.57
C CYS A 176 2.38 -8.52 -3.41
N THR A 177 3.08 -8.20 -4.50
CA THR A 177 4.27 -7.34 -4.51
C THR A 177 3.98 -5.89 -4.88
N GLY A 178 2.68 -5.55 -4.94
CA GLY A 178 2.20 -4.19 -5.17
C GLY A 178 2.07 -3.83 -6.65
N PHE A 179 1.96 -2.53 -6.92
CA PHE A 179 1.63 -1.99 -8.23
C PHE A 179 2.61 -0.87 -8.62
N ALA A 180 2.76 -0.66 -9.91
CA ALA A 180 3.38 0.52 -10.47
C ALA A 180 2.33 1.63 -10.68
N LEU A 181 2.76 2.89 -10.59
CA LEU A 181 1.94 4.03 -10.97
C LEU A 181 1.97 4.14 -12.50
N ALA A 182 0.92 3.70 -13.16
CA ALA A 182 0.85 3.67 -14.60
C ALA A 182 -0.48 4.23 -15.11
N HIS A 183 -0.38 4.90 -16.25
CA HIS A 183 -1.51 5.47 -16.98
C HIS A 183 -1.39 5.01 -18.44
N PRO A 184 -1.72 3.74 -18.75
CA PRO A 184 -1.42 3.11 -20.06
C PRO A 184 -2.16 3.71 -21.24
N PHE A 185 -3.12 4.60 -20.97
CA PHE A 185 -3.85 5.38 -21.99
C PHE A 185 -3.16 6.69 -22.35
N PHE A 186 -2.02 7.03 -21.74
CA PHE A 186 -1.14 8.11 -22.14
C PHE A 186 0.12 7.54 -22.77
N ASP A 187 0.66 8.25 -23.74
CA ASP A 187 2.01 8.01 -24.23
C ASP A 187 3.01 8.27 -23.08
N GLU A 188 4.01 7.40 -22.93
CA GLU A 188 5.01 7.54 -21.86
C GLU A 188 5.87 8.81 -22.00
N SER A 189 6.02 9.34 -23.21
CA SER A 189 6.69 10.62 -23.46
C SER A 189 5.87 11.81 -22.98
N PHE A 190 4.53 11.68 -22.94
CA PHE A 190 3.62 12.70 -22.44
C PHE A 190 3.50 12.67 -20.92
N LEU A 191 3.27 11.49 -20.33
CA LEU A 191 3.08 11.31 -18.90
C LEU A 191 3.58 9.94 -18.43
N ASN A 192 4.64 9.94 -17.64
CA ASN A 192 5.18 8.72 -17.03
C ASN A 192 5.44 8.92 -15.54
N TYR A 193 4.63 8.25 -14.71
CA TYR A 193 4.80 8.20 -13.25
C TYR A 193 5.26 6.84 -12.73
N ARG A 194 5.70 5.91 -13.61
CA ARG A 194 6.22 4.59 -13.19
C ARG A 194 7.42 4.75 -12.28
N GLU A 195 8.30 5.67 -12.61
CA GLU A 195 9.48 6.02 -11.84
C GLU A 195 9.57 7.55 -11.64
N GLY A 196 10.36 7.98 -10.65
CA GLY A 196 10.55 9.39 -10.37
C GLY A 196 9.41 10.05 -9.57
N PRO A 197 9.44 11.37 -9.42
CA PRO A 197 8.47 12.13 -8.63
C PRO A 197 7.10 12.20 -9.29
N VAL A 198 6.07 12.46 -8.48
CA VAL A 198 4.70 12.75 -8.94
C VAL A 198 4.37 14.20 -8.55
N PRO A 199 4.76 15.17 -9.38
CA PRO A 199 4.65 16.61 -9.09
C PRO A 199 3.24 17.11 -9.40
N LEU A 200 2.29 16.82 -8.50
CA LEU A 200 0.90 17.24 -8.60
C LEU A 200 0.52 18.09 -7.38
N TYR A 201 0.15 19.35 -7.59
CA TYR A 201 -0.35 20.18 -6.51
C TYR A 201 -1.68 19.62 -5.98
N LEU A 202 -1.77 19.43 -4.65
CA LEU A 202 -2.87 18.75 -3.96
C LEU A 202 -3.16 17.34 -4.55
N LYS A 203 -2.13 16.69 -5.11
CA LYS A 203 -2.25 15.39 -5.78
C LYS A 203 -3.31 15.36 -6.89
N MET A 204 -3.64 16.52 -7.49
CA MET A 204 -4.66 16.62 -8.52
C MET A 204 -4.34 17.56 -9.67
N PHE A 205 -3.62 18.66 -9.47
CA PHE A 205 -3.34 19.65 -10.51
C PHE A 205 -1.95 19.42 -11.12
N HIS A 206 -1.91 19.23 -12.44
CA HIS A 206 -0.65 19.06 -13.18
C HIS A 206 0.11 20.40 -13.29
N PRO A 207 1.46 20.45 -13.17
CA PRO A 207 2.21 21.71 -13.23
C PRO A 207 2.03 22.45 -14.56
N LYS A 208 2.13 21.76 -15.69
CA LYS A 208 2.13 22.34 -17.04
C LYS A 208 0.75 22.42 -17.71
N TYR A 209 -0.14 21.44 -17.45
CA TYR A 209 -1.43 21.33 -18.13
C TYR A 209 -2.57 21.81 -17.22
N ASP A 210 -3.26 22.87 -17.62
CA ASP A 210 -4.37 23.48 -16.87
C ASP A 210 -5.69 22.73 -17.04
N ASN A 211 -5.77 21.85 -18.01
CA ASN A 211 -6.93 21.02 -18.36
C ASN A 211 -6.76 19.52 -18.04
N LEU A 212 -5.67 19.14 -17.35
CA LEU A 212 -5.40 17.77 -16.91
C LEU A 212 -5.47 17.68 -15.37
N PHE A 213 -6.38 16.86 -14.88
CA PHE A 213 -6.68 16.70 -13.45
C PHE A 213 -6.63 15.24 -13.04
N PHE A 214 -6.26 14.99 -11.79
CA PHE A 214 -6.23 13.66 -11.18
C PHE A 214 -7.14 13.64 -9.95
N ILE A 215 -7.99 12.63 -9.81
CA ILE A 215 -8.81 12.38 -8.62
C ILE A 215 -8.41 11.03 -8.02
N GLY A 216 -8.14 11.01 -6.71
CA GLY A 216 -7.72 9.78 -6.04
C GLY A 216 -6.25 9.38 -6.28
N MET A 217 -5.42 10.29 -6.82
CA MET A 217 -3.98 10.05 -7.03
C MET A 217 -3.16 10.30 -5.76
N PHE A 218 -3.65 9.83 -4.63
CA PHE A 218 -3.00 9.93 -3.33
C PHE A 218 -3.28 8.68 -2.49
N GLN A 219 -2.39 8.37 -1.56
CA GLN A 219 -2.53 7.24 -0.65
C GLN A 219 -2.52 7.71 0.81
N PRO A 220 -3.66 7.77 1.48
CA PRO A 220 -3.74 8.10 2.90
C PRO A 220 -3.50 6.88 3.78
N LEU A 221 -3.22 7.10 5.05
CA LEU A 221 -3.42 6.09 6.10
C LEU A 221 -4.90 6.11 6.49
N GLY A 222 -5.74 5.36 5.78
CA GLY A 222 -7.19 5.33 5.98
C GLY A 222 -7.97 5.30 4.66
N CYS A 223 -9.23 5.75 4.70
CA CYS A 223 -10.12 5.73 3.55
C CYS A 223 -9.77 6.85 2.56
N ILE A 224 -9.70 6.52 1.26
CA ILE A 224 -9.41 7.48 0.18
C ILE A 224 -10.63 8.34 -0.19
N LEU A 225 -11.84 7.79 -0.05
CA LEU A 225 -13.07 8.40 -0.58
C LEU A 225 -13.34 9.84 -0.09
N PRO A 226 -13.20 10.17 1.22
CA PRO A 226 -13.45 11.55 1.67
C PRO A 226 -12.48 12.56 1.04
N GLY A 227 -11.24 12.17 0.77
CA GLY A 227 -10.27 13.03 0.10
C GLY A 227 -10.59 13.22 -1.38
N ALA A 228 -10.99 12.16 -2.07
CA ALA A 228 -11.43 12.23 -3.47
C ALA A 228 -12.69 13.10 -3.62
N GLU A 229 -13.62 13.03 -2.66
CA GLU A 229 -14.79 13.93 -2.61
C GLU A 229 -14.38 15.40 -2.52
N GLN A 230 -13.45 15.74 -1.64
CA GLN A 230 -12.97 17.14 -1.54
C GLN A 230 -12.20 17.58 -2.80
N GLN A 231 -11.41 16.68 -3.42
CA GLN A 231 -10.78 16.95 -4.71
C GLN A 231 -11.84 17.23 -5.79
N SER A 232 -12.93 16.44 -5.84
CA SER A 232 -14.03 16.64 -6.80
C SER A 232 -14.75 17.96 -6.59
N LYS A 233 -14.97 18.39 -5.34
CA LYS A 233 -15.52 19.71 -5.00
C LYS A 233 -14.62 20.83 -5.49
N LEU A 234 -13.32 20.73 -5.23
CA LEU A 234 -12.34 21.73 -5.69
C LEU A 234 -12.27 21.77 -7.22
N LEU A 235 -12.30 20.61 -7.89
CA LEU A 235 -12.36 20.52 -9.35
C LEU A 235 -13.59 21.23 -9.92
N SER A 236 -14.75 21.02 -9.33
CA SER A 236 -15.97 21.72 -9.75
C SER A 236 -15.83 23.24 -9.71
N LEU A 237 -15.22 23.76 -8.63
CA LEU A 237 -14.95 25.21 -8.49
C LEU A 237 -13.91 25.68 -9.52
N ALA A 238 -12.89 24.87 -9.83
CA ALA A 238 -11.90 25.18 -10.84
C ALA A 238 -12.50 25.24 -12.25
N LEU A 239 -13.34 24.26 -12.61
CA LEU A 239 -14.02 24.22 -13.91
C LEU A 239 -15.02 25.38 -14.10
N LYS A 240 -15.67 25.80 -13.01
CA LYS A 240 -16.53 27.01 -13.00
C LYS A 240 -15.73 28.33 -12.96
N LYS A 241 -14.39 28.28 -12.96
CA LYS A 241 -13.50 29.44 -12.83
C LYS A 241 -13.68 30.24 -11.53
N ILE A 242 -14.34 29.67 -10.51
CA ILE A 242 -14.49 30.24 -9.16
C ILE A 242 -13.17 30.10 -8.40
N TRP A 243 -12.58 28.89 -8.39
CA TRP A 243 -11.21 28.71 -7.91
C TRP A 243 -10.22 29.04 -9.02
N LYS A 244 -9.33 29.98 -8.74
CA LYS A 244 -8.28 30.40 -9.69
C LYS A 244 -7.02 29.55 -9.47
N ARG A 245 -6.52 28.97 -10.55
CA ARG A 245 -5.24 28.26 -10.56
C ARG A 245 -4.13 29.21 -10.11
N PRO A 246 -3.30 28.87 -9.11
CA PRO A 246 -2.16 29.70 -8.70
C PRO A 246 -1.18 29.91 -9.85
N SER A 247 -0.69 31.15 -10.00
CA SER A 247 0.33 31.47 -11.01
C SER A 247 1.66 30.74 -10.77
N ASN A 248 1.96 30.43 -9.50
CA ASN A 248 3.16 29.71 -9.08
C ASN A 248 2.93 28.20 -8.91
N ILE A 249 2.02 27.59 -9.69
CA ILE A 249 1.63 26.18 -9.50
C ILE A 249 2.80 25.21 -9.66
N GLU A 250 3.75 25.50 -10.55
CA GLU A 250 4.95 24.69 -10.75
C GLU A 250 5.76 24.58 -9.45
N SER A 251 6.04 25.72 -8.81
CA SER A 251 6.72 25.77 -7.53
C SER A 251 5.95 25.05 -6.41
N LEU A 252 4.61 25.12 -6.43
CA LEU A 252 3.77 24.37 -5.49
C LEU A 252 3.86 22.85 -5.72
N CYS A 253 3.90 22.40 -6.98
CA CYS A 253 4.09 21.00 -7.34
C CYS A 253 5.48 20.49 -6.90
N GLU A 254 6.53 21.26 -7.11
CA GLU A 254 7.89 20.94 -6.65
C GLU A 254 7.97 20.86 -5.14
N ARG A 255 7.29 21.77 -4.44
CA ARG A 255 7.19 21.75 -2.97
C ARG A 255 6.48 20.50 -2.45
N GLU A 256 5.45 20.01 -3.12
CA GLU A 256 4.77 18.74 -2.76
C GLU A 256 5.72 17.54 -2.84
N VAL A 257 6.70 17.59 -3.75
CA VAL A 257 7.72 16.54 -3.90
C VAL A 257 8.83 16.69 -2.86
N SER A 258 9.37 17.90 -2.70
CA SER A 258 10.51 18.17 -1.81
C SER A 258 10.13 18.19 -0.32
N HIS A 259 8.89 18.55 0.00
CA HIS A 259 8.37 18.65 1.37
C HIS A 259 7.08 17.82 1.53
N PRO A 260 7.15 16.50 1.42
CA PRO A 260 5.97 15.65 1.50
C PRO A 260 5.31 15.74 2.89
N HIS A 261 4.01 15.52 2.95
CA HIS A 261 3.24 15.53 4.21
C HIS A 261 3.77 14.54 5.26
N MET A 262 4.35 13.44 4.80
CA MET A 262 4.94 12.41 5.65
C MET A 262 6.34 12.04 5.16
N LYS A 263 7.31 12.05 6.05
CA LYS A 263 8.64 11.51 5.77
C LYS A 263 8.60 9.99 5.88
N GLN A 264 8.50 9.33 4.76
CA GLN A 264 8.57 7.87 4.64
C GLN A 264 9.83 7.45 3.89
N ILE A 265 10.14 6.14 3.92
CA ILE A 265 11.25 5.61 3.13
C ILE A 265 11.00 5.91 1.64
N ASN A 266 12.07 6.29 0.94
CA ASN A 266 11.98 6.60 -0.50
C ASN A 266 11.76 5.31 -1.30
N THR A 267 10.51 5.01 -1.60
CA THR A 267 10.11 3.90 -2.47
C THR A 267 8.98 4.37 -3.37
N ASN A 268 8.83 3.73 -4.54
CA ASN A 268 7.76 4.04 -5.50
C ASN A 268 6.36 4.02 -4.86
N ARG A 269 6.14 3.17 -3.86
CA ARG A 269 4.88 3.07 -3.13
C ARG A 269 4.53 4.33 -2.34
N HIS A 270 5.53 5.06 -1.82
CA HIS A 270 5.31 6.17 -0.89
C HIS A 270 5.26 7.56 -1.56
N ARG A 271 5.47 7.64 -2.88
CA ARG A 271 5.50 8.93 -3.61
C ARG A 271 4.19 9.72 -3.58
N ILE A 272 3.08 9.03 -3.40
CA ILE A 272 1.74 9.63 -3.33
C ILE A 272 1.13 9.56 -1.93
N THR A 273 1.90 9.17 -0.91
CA THR A 273 1.40 9.10 0.47
C THR A 273 1.18 10.50 1.03
N VAL A 274 0.06 10.67 1.74
CA VAL A 274 -0.31 11.92 2.40
C VAL A 274 -0.69 11.67 3.86
N ASP A 275 -0.42 12.65 4.75
CA ASP A 275 -1.11 12.71 6.04
C ASP A 275 -2.56 13.12 5.78
N PHE A 276 -3.50 12.24 6.08
CA PHE A 276 -4.90 12.43 5.73
C PHE A 276 -5.49 13.73 6.29
N HIS A 277 -5.24 14.02 7.57
CA HIS A 277 -5.84 15.18 8.23
C HIS A 277 -5.29 16.49 7.68
N ARG A 278 -3.97 16.56 7.47
CA ARG A 278 -3.32 17.71 6.84
C ARG A 278 -3.81 17.90 5.42
N PHE A 279 -3.86 16.84 4.63
CA PHE A 279 -4.32 16.87 3.24
C PHE A 279 -5.78 17.35 3.13
N MET A 280 -6.66 16.84 4.00
CA MET A 280 -8.05 17.30 4.08
C MET A 280 -8.17 18.77 4.46
N LYS A 281 -7.31 19.25 5.39
CA LYS A 281 -7.26 20.68 5.77
C LYS A 281 -6.84 21.53 4.59
N ASP A 282 -5.82 21.10 3.83
CA ASP A 282 -5.31 21.83 2.67
C ASP A 282 -6.37 21.93 1.57
N LEU A 283 -7.05 20.84 1.23
CA LEU A 283 -8.16 20.83 0.26
C LEU A 283 -9.31 21.75 0.70
N LYS A 284 -9.79 21.61 1.94
CA LYS A 284 -10.86 22.46 2.48
C LYS A 284 -10.48 23.93 2.54
N SER A 285 -9.21 24.24 2.82
CA SER A 285 -8.72 25.63 2.79
C SER A 285 -8.80 26.23 1.39
N GLN A 286 -8.45 25.48 0.35
CA GLN A 286 -8.57 25.96 -1.03
C GLN A 286 -10.03 26.14 -1.46
N ILE A 287 -10.92 25.23 -1.06
CA ILE A 287 -12.35 25.37 -1.30
C ILE A 287 -12.90 26.64 -0.63
N LYS A 288 -12.56 26.84 0.67
CA LYS A 288 -13.03 28.01 1.43
C LYS A 288 -12.52 29.34 0.87
N LYS A 289 -11.32 29.37 0.29
CA LYS A 289 -10.77 30.59 -0.33
C LYS A 289 -11.44 30.93 -1.67
N ALA A 290 -12.10 29.96 -2.29
CA ALA A 290 -12.76 30.13 -3.58
C ALA A 290 -14.22 30.60 -3.43
N VAL A 291 -14.85 30.30 -2.28
CA VAL A 291 -16.23 30.66 -1.93
C VAL A 291 -16.22 31.75 -0.85
#